data_d50a793b4409f25d4ef94bcd74b0cdbe
#
_entry.id   d50a793b4409f25d4ef94bcd74b0cdbe
#
_cell.length_a   1.000
_cell.length_b   1.000
_cell.length_c   1.000
_cell.angle_alpha   90.00
_cell.angle_beta   90.00
_cell.angle_gamma   90.00
#
_symmetry.space_group_name_H-M   'P 1'
#
loop_
_entity.id
_entity.type
_entity.pdbx_description
1 polymer ?
#
loop_
_entity_poly.entity_id
_entity_poly.type
_entity_poly.pdbx_seq_one_letter_code
_entity_poly.pdbx_strand_id
1 'polypeptide(L)'
;MALLELAQELIRIKSISPKDNGCFDVIENKLVDLNFDVQKINYSNVENLLARYGSSGPVFCFLGHTDVVPEGPIDQWSFPPFAAEVNENILYGRGAADMKSSIAAFMIAAKEFLKLNPNPDFQIWILLTSNEEGEKEDGKIDKIIDDLTQEGKFIDYCLVGEASSSNIVGLSLIHI
;
A
#
# COMPACT_ATOMS: atom_id res chain seq x y z
N MET A 1 -7.79 13.42 -9.27
CA MET A 1 -8.35 12.18 -8.68
C MET A 1 -8.52 12.43 -7.20
N ALA A 2 -9.69 12.14 -6.69
CA ALA A 2 -9.97 12.26 -5.25
C ALA A 2 -9.48 11.01 -4.51
N LEU A 3 -9.19 11.14 -3.22
CA LEU A 3 -8.77 10.03 -2.36
C LEU A 3 -9.77 8.87 -2.40
N LEU A 4 -11.06 9.17 -2.27
CA LEU A 4 -12.12 8.17 -2.29
C LEU A 4 -12.15 7.37 -3.60
N GLU A 5 -11.97 8.04 -4.74
CA GLU A 5 -11.93 7.38 -6.06
C GLU A 5 -10.79 6.36 -6.14
N LEU A 6 -9.59 6.72 -5.66
CA LEU A 6 -8.44 5.81 -5.66
C LEU A 6 -8.67 4.65 -4.69
N ALA A 7 -9.16 4.91 -3.49
CA ALA A 7 -9.48 3.85 -2.53
C ALA A 7 -10.51 2.86 -3.11
N GLN A 8 -11.59 3.37 -3.72
CA GLN A 8 -12.59 2.54 -4.37
C GLN A 8 -12.02 1.73 -5.54
N GLU A 9 -11.15 2.33 -6.37
CA GLU A 9 -10.48 1.64 -7.47
C GLU A 9 -9.66 0.45 -6.97
N LEU A 10 -8.86 0.63 -5.92
CA LEU A 10 -8.07 -0.43 -5.31
C LEU A 10 -8.93 -1.51 -4.64
N ILE A 11 -9.98 -1.13 -3.92
CA ILE A 11 -10.87 -2.09 -3.23
C ILE A 11 -11.61 -2.99 -4.21
N ARG A 12 -11.99 -2.47 -5.39
CA ARG A 12 -12.66 -3.26 -6.44
C ARG A 12 -11.79 -4.36 -7.03
N ILE A 13 -10.47 -4.28 -6.86
CA ILE A 13 -9.53 -5.31 -7.29
C ILE A 13 -9.49 -6.41 -6.22
N LYS A 14 -9.92 -7.62 -6.58
CA LYS A 14 -9.93 -8.79 -5.69
C LYS A 14 -8.51 -9.39 -5.60
N SER A 15 -7.63 -8.74 -4.85
CA SER A 15 -6.24 -9.11 -4.63
C SER A 15 -6.09 -10.02 -3.40
N ILE A 16 -6.62 -11.24 -3.48
CA ILE A 16 -6.48 -12.21 -2.37
C ILE A 16 -5.06 -12.75 -2.36
N SER A 17 -4.44 -12.72 -1.16
CA SER A 17 -3.07 -13.20 -0.93
C SER A 17 -2.78 -14.54 -1.60
N PRO A 18 -1.64 -14.72 -2.25
CA PRO A 18 -0.52 -13.79 -2.39
C PRO A 18 -0.56 -12.95 -3.68
N LYS A 19 -1.71 -12.76 -4.30
CA LYS A 19 -1.83 -12.14 -5.63
C LYS A 19 -2.21 -10.67 -5.55
N ASP A 20 -1.44 -9.84 -6.26
CA ASP A 20 -1.75 -8.42 -6.44
C ASP A 20 -2.98 -8.16 -7.33
N ASN A 21 -3.17 -8.98 -8.35
CA ASN A 21 -4.30 -8.92 -9.29
C ASN A 21 -4.49 -7.56 -9.99
N GLY A 22 -3.42 -6.77 -10.13
CA GLY A 22 -3.43 -5.50 -10.85
C GLY A 22 -3.55 -4.25 -9.97
N CYS A 23 -3.50 -4.37 -8.64
CA CYS A 23 -3.35 -3.21 -7.77
C CYS A 23 -2.08 -2.42 -8.09
N PHE A 24 -0.96 -3.13 -8.32
CA PHE A 24 0.31 -2.48 -8.67
C PHE A 24 0.27 -1.77 -10.02
N ASP A 25 -0.50 -2.24 -11.00
CA ASP A 25 -0.66 -1.53 -12.27
C ASP A 25 -1.36 -0.18 -12.06
N VAL A 26 -2.41 -0.16 -11.24
CA VAL A 26 -3.12 1.08 -10.87
C VAL A 26 -2.20 2.04 -10.14
N ILE A 27 -1.43 1.55 -9.16
CA ILE A 27 -0.52 2.33 -8.33
C ILE A 27 0.63 2.87 -9.19
N GLU A 28 1.30 2.00 -9.97
CA GLU A 28 2.40 2.36 -10.85
C GLU A 28 2.03 3.48 -11.82
N ASN A 29 0.91 3.34 -12.55
CA ASN A 29 0.47 4.36 -13.50
C ASN A 29 0.35 5.74 -12.85
N LYS A 30 -0.18 5.79 -11.61
CA LYS A 30 -0.36 7.04 -10.88
C LYS A 30 0.94 7.61 -10.31
N LEU A 31 1.88 6.76 -9.91
CA LEU A 31 3.18 7.16 -9.38
C LEU A 31 4.13 7.63 -10.49
N VAL A 32 4.08 6.99 -11.67
CA VAL A 32 4.84 7.42 -12.86
C VAL A 32 4.40 8.83 -13.30
N ASP A 33 3.11 9.13 -13.26
CA ASP A 33 2.58 10.48 -13.53
C ASP A 33 3.09 11.54 -12.53
N LEU A 34 3.54 11.11 -11.35
CA LEU A 34 4.17 11.95 -10.32
C LEU A 34 5.71 11.95 -10.38
N ASN A 35 6.29 11.36 -11.42
CA ASN A 35 7.74 11.21 -11.62
C ASN A 35 8.45 10.31 -10.59
N PHE A 36 7.76 9.34 -10.00
CA PHE A 36 8.42 8.28 -9.26
C PHE A 36 9.12 7.31 -10.23
N ASP A 37 10.30 6.84 -9.85
CA ASP A 37 10.93 5.66 -10.43
C ASP A 37 10.30 4.43 -9.80
N VAL A 38 9.58 3.62 -10.59
CA VAL A 38 8.81 2.48 -10.09
C VAL A 38 9.40 1.18 -10.59
N GLN A 39 9.64 0.26 -9.67
CA GLN A 39 10.19 -1.06 -9.93
C GLN A 39 9.30 -2.15 -9.32
N LYS A 40 8.86 -3.10 -10.15
CA LYS A 40 8.23 -4.35 -9.66
C LYS A 40 9.30 -5.39 -9.38
N ILE A 41 9.26 -5.97 -8.19
CA ILE A 41 10.25 -6.93 -7.68
C ILE A 41 9.49 -8.20 -7.28
N ASN A 42 9.72 -9.29 -8.01
CA ASN A 42 9.01 -10.54 -7.76
C ASN A 42 9.96 -11.58 -7.17
N TYR A 43 9.54 -12.15 -6.06
CA TYR A 43 10.21 -13.28 -5.45
C TYR A 43 9.22 -14.45 -5.34
N SER A 44 9.55 -15.58 -5.99
CA SER A 44 8.61 -16.72 -6.05
C SER A 44 7.25 -16.30 -6.58
N ASN A 45 6.18 -16.48 -5.80
CA ASN A 45 4.81 -16.10 -6.14
C ASN A 45 4.37 -14.76 -5.55
N VAL A 46 5.29 -14.04 -4.89
CA VAL A 46 5.00 -12.76 -4.25
C VAL A 46 5.46 -11.62 -5.14
N GLU A 47 4.55 -10.73 -5.43
CA GLU A 47 4.80 -9.50 -6.16
C GLU A 47 5.06 -8.38 -5.16
N ASN A 48 6.04 -7.51 -5.47
CA ASN A 48 6.33 -6.33 -4.66
C ASN A 48 6.52 -5.14 -5.59
N LEU A 49 6.28 -3.96 -5.07
CA LEU A 49 6.49 -2.70 -5.78
C LEU A 49 7.34 -1.78 -4.91
N LEU A 50 8.45 -1.29 -5.47
CA LEU A 50 9.27 -0.24 -4.89
C LEU A 50 9.20 0.99 -5.79
N ALA A 51 8.66 2.07 -5.28
CA ALA A 51 8.63 3.36 -5.97
C ALA A 51 9.48 4.37 -5.22
N ARG A 52 10.26 5.19 -5.94
CA ARG A 52 11.24 6.12 -5.37
C ARG A 52 11.09 7.50 -6.01
N TYR A 53 11.06 8.54 -5.19
CA TYR A 53 11.11 9.93 -5.60
C TYR A 53 12.26 10.65 -4.89
N GLY A 54 13.02 11.46 -5.63
CA GLY A 54 14.23 12.11 -5.13
C GLY A 54 15.47 11.22 -5.22
N SER A 55 16.65 11.81 -5.09
CA SER A 55 17.92 11.11 -5.28
C SER A 55 18.95 11.38 -4.18
N SER A 56 18.63 12.21 -3.19
CA SER A 56 19.54 12.62 -2.12
C SER A 56 18.80 12.91 -0.83
N GLY A 57 19.54 12.94 0.27
CA GLY A 57 18.97 13.15 1.61
C GLY A 57 18.42 11.88 2.23
N PRO A 58 17.85 11.98 3.43
CA PRO A 58 17.28 10.84 4.15
C PRO A 58 16.08 10.23 3.41
N VAL A 59 15.85 8.94 3.61
CA VAL A 59 14.75 8.18 3.00
C VAL A 59 13.58 8.08 3.96
N PHE A 60 12.44 8.66 3.57
CA PHE A 60 11.16 8.44 4.20
C PHE A 60 10.36 7.42 3.39
N CYS A 61 10.09 6.25 3.96
CA CYS A 61 9.41 5.15 3.29
C CYS A 61 8.01 4.93 3.85
N PHE A 62 7.02 4.83 2.96
CA PHE A 62 5.73 4.25 3.28
C PHE A 62 5.76 2.76 2.98
N LEU A 63 5.38 1.94 3.97
CA LEU A 63 5.33 0.49 3.88
C LEU A 63 3.89 0.01 4.00
N GLY A 64 3.48 -0.93 3.15
CA GLY A 64 2.15 -1.52 3.19
C GLY A 64 1.98 -2.73 2.28
N HIS A 65 0.72 -3.17 2.14
CA HIS A 65 0.36 -4.31 1.30
C HIS A 65 -0.91 -4.04 0.48
N THR A 66 -1.01 -4.69 -0.68
CA THR A 66 -2.18 -4.60 -1.56
C THR A 66 -3.09 -5.81 -1.46
N ASP A 67 -2.57 -6.91 -0.94
CA ASP A 67 -3.33 -8.13 -0.75
C ASP A 67 -4.32 -8.02 0.41
N VAL A 68 -5.29 -8.92 0.38
CA VAL A 68 -6.35 -9.00 1.38
C VAL A 68 -6.65 -10.46 1.71
N VAL A 69 -7.12 -10.74 2.93
CA VAL A 69 -7.66 -12.05 3.27
C VAL A 69 -8.93 -12.36 2.45
N PRO A 70 -9.28 -13.63 2.26
CA PRO A 70 -10.55 -14.01 1.63
C PRO A 70 -11.76 -13.33 2.29
N GLU A 71 -12.78 -13.05 1.49
CA GLU A 71 -13.98 -12.34 1.94
C GLU A 71 -14.84 -13.08 2.97
N GLY A 72 -14.67 -14.41 3.07
CA GLY A 72 -15.53 -15.23 3.93
C GLY A 72 -16.96 -15.36 3.40
N PRO A 73 -17.95 -15.70 4.25
CA PRO A 73 -19.35 -15.86 3.85
C PRO A 73 -19.94 -14.55 3.33
N ILE A 74 -20.35 -14.55 2.05
CA ILE A 74 -20.85 -13.36 1.35
C ILE A 74 -22.18 -12.85 1.95
N ASP A 75 -23.00 -13.73 2.47
CA ASP A 75 -24.28 -13.42 3.10
C ASP A 75 -24.16 -12.66 4.43
N GLN A 76 -22.98 -12.59 5.00
CA GLN A 76 -22.70 -11.80 6.21
C GLN A 76 -22.28 -10.34 5.90
N TRP A 77 -22.08 -10.00 4.63
CA TRP A 77 -21.72 -8.65 4.25
C TRP A 77 -22.95 -7.78 4.00
N SER A 78 -22.95 -6.57 4.56
CA SER A 78 -24.01 -5.56 4.30
C SER A 78 -24.00 -5.07 2.86
N PHE A 79 -22.81 -5.06 2.23
CA PHE A 79 -22.59 -4.70 0.82
C PHE A 79 -21.59 -5.69 0.23
N PRO A 80 -21.60 -5.96 -1.09
CA PRO A 80 -20.64 -6.88 -1.70
C PRO A 80 -19.20 -6.47 -1.38
N PRO A 81 -18.32 -7.39 -0.93
CA PRO A 81 -17.00 -7.07 -0.35
C PRO A 81 -16.04 -6.33 -1.30
N PHE A 82 -16.22 -6.45 -2.60
CA PHE A 82 -15.39 -5.75 -3.60
C PHE A 82 -16.17 -4.70 -4.42
N ALA A 83 -17.33 -4.27 -3.95
CA ALA A 83 -18.11 -3.21 -4.61
C ALA A 83 -17.57 -1.81 -4.27
N ALA A 84 -16.84 -1.67 -3.16
CA ALA A 84 -16.38 -0.39 -2.63
C ALA A 84 -17.55 0.61 -2.46
N GLU A 85 -18.61 0.14 -1.87
CA GLU A 85 -19.84 0.91 -1.67
C GLU A 85 -19.61 2.02 -0.64
N VAL A 86 -20.25 3.18 -0.87
CA VAL A 86 -20.25 4.27 0.10
C VAL A 86 -21.69 4.48 0.57
N ASN A 87 -21.93 4.27 1.85
CA ASN A 87 -23.21 4.52 2.48
C ASN A 87 -23.01 5.32 3.76
N GLU A 88 -23.80 6.37 3.96
CA GLU A 88 -23.74 7.26 5.15
C GLU A 88 -22.32 7.76 5.47
N ASN A 89 -21.52 8.11 4.44
CA ASN A 89 -20.11 8.53 4.51
C ASN A 89 -19.13 7.45 5.01
N ILE A 90 -19.53 6.19 5.00
CA ILE A 90 -18.66 5.04 5.32
C ILE A 90 -18.36 4.29 4.03
N LEU A 91 -17.09 4.00 3.79
CA LEU A 91 -16.62 3.17 2.68
C LEU A 91 -16.58 1.70 3.13
N TYR A 92 -17.37 0.87 2.47
CA TYR A 92 -17.49 -0.55 2.75
C TYR A 92 -16.69 -1.36 1.72
N GLY A 93 -15.93 -2.34 2.20
CA GLY A 93 -15.24 -3.27 1.30
C GLY A 93 -14.09 -4.03 1.98
N ARG A 94 -13.76 -5.20 1.46
CA ARG A 94 -12.58 -5.96 1.87
C ARG A 94 -11.32 -5.16 1.52
N GLY A 95 -10.42 -4.97 2.51
CA GLY A 95 -9.24 -4.13 2.34
C GLY A 95 -9.51 -2.62 2.48
N ALA A 96 -10.73 -2.17 2.79
CA ALA A 96 -11.01 -0.75 2.99
C ALA A 96 -10.25 -0.18 4.19
N ALA A 97 -10.26 -0.85 5.34
CA ALA A 97 -9.50 -0.46 6.52
C ALA A 97 -8.06 -1.00 6.50
N ASP A 98 -7.89 -2.20 6.01
CA ASP A 98 -6.65 -2.96 5.98
C ASP A 98 -6.35 -3.43 4.55
N MET A 99 -5.43 -2.73 3.81
CA MET A 99 -5.00 -1.35 4.12
C MET A 99 -5.04 -0.46 2.88
N LYS A 100 -5.88 -0.80 1.87
CA LYS A 100 -5.93 -0.10 0.56
C LYS A 100 -6.27 1.39 0.67
N SER A 101 -7.10 1.79 1.68
CA SER A 101 -7.39 3.22 1.89
C SER A 101 -6.17 3.98 2.42
N SER A 102 -5.31 3.35 3.22
CA SER A 102 -4.06 3.95 3.69
C SER A 102 -3.09 4.19 2.53
N ILE A 103 -2.99 3.23 1.59
CA ILE A 103 -2.20 3.40 0.36
C ILE A 103 -2.73 4.60 -0.43
N ALA A 104 -4.04 4.66 -0.67
CA ALA A 104 -4.67 5.76 -1.39
C ALA A 104 -4.42 7.11 -0.70
N ALA A 105 -4.55 7.15 0.64
CA ALA A 105 -4.31 8.36 1.43
C ALA A 105 -2.87 8.84 1.32
N PHE A 106 -1.90 7.94 1.45
CA PHE A 106 -0.49 8.29 1.31
C PHE A 106 -0.16 8.81 -0.09
N MET A 107 -0.63 8.13 -1.15
CA MET A 107 -0.39 8.56 -2.53
C MET A 107 -0.96 9.95 -2.82
N ILE A 108 -2.15 10.27 -2.31
CA ILE A 108 -2.74 11.60 -2.48
C ILE A 108 -1.98 12.65 -1.65
N ALA A 109 -1.57 12.32 -0.43
CA ALA A 109 -0.76 13.21 0.40
C ALA A 109 0.61 13.50 -0.26
N ALA A 110 1.29 12.46 -0.78
CA ALA A 110 2.54 12.63 -1.52
C ALA A 110 2.36 13.52 -2.75
N LYS A 111 1.30 13.31 -3.54
CA LYS A 111 0.96 14.14 -4.70
C LYS A 111 0.80 15.61 -4.31
N GLU A 112 0.00 15.91 -3.29
CA GLU A 112 -0.23 17.30 -2.87
C GLU A 112 1.03 17.93 -2.26
N PHE A 113 1.83 17.16 -1.53
CA PHE A 113 3.12 17.59 -1.00
C PHE A 113 4.09 17.94 -2.14
N LEU A 114 4.28 17.05 -3.12
CA LEU A 114 5.20 17.23 -4.24
C LEU A 114 4.80 18.37 -5.17
N LYS A 115 3.51 18.64 -5.29
CA LYS A 115 3.00 19.81 -6.02
C LYS A 115 3.51 21.13 -5.43
N LEU A 116 3.65 21.20 -4.10
CA LEU A 116 4.16 22.37 -3.39
C LEU A 116 5.69 22.33 -3.21
N ASN A 117 6.27 21.13 -3.20
CA ASN A 117 7.69 20.87 -2.93
C ASN A 117 8.26 19.91 -3.99
N PRO A 118 8.46 20.36 -5.24
CA PRO A 118 8.86 19.46 -6.34
C PRO A 118 10.29 18.92 -6.20
N ASN A 119 11.12 19.52 -5.35
CA ASN A 119 12.50 19.09 -5.08
C ASN A 119 12.72 19.07 -3.57
N PRO A 120 12.15 18.08 -2.84
CA PRO A 120 12.40 17.96 -1.41
C PRO A 120 13.86 17.60 -1.13
N ASP A 121 14.36 17.98 0.04
CA ASP A 121 15.71 17.65 0.52
C ASP A 121 15.80 16.25 1.16
N PHE A 122 14.82 15.40 0.90
CA PHE A 122 14.73 14.00 1.29
C PHE A 122 14.08 13.17 0.18
N GLN A 123 14.19 11.87 0.28
CA GLN A 123 13.58 10.92 -0.66
C GLN A 123 12.25 10.41 -0.11
N ILE A 124 11.27 10.21 -1.00
CA ILE A 124 10.00 9.54 -0.67
C ILE A 124 10.01 8.18 -1.36
N TRP A 125 9.94 7.12 -0.57
CA TRP A 125 9.82 5.77 -1.07
C TRP A 125 8.47 5.19 -0.71
N ILE A 126 7.96 4.30 -1.56
CA ILE A 126 6.76 3.50 -1.32
C ILE A 126 7.15 2.05 -1.59
N LEU A 127 7.06 1.21 -0.57
CA LEU A 127 7.35 -0.21 -0.65
C LEU A 127 6.09 -1.00 -0.30
N LEU A 128 5.59 -1.76 -1.27
CA LEU A 128 4.35 -2.52 -1.14
C LEU A 128 4.59 -3.99 -1.47
N THR A 129 3.88 -4.87 -0.78
CA THR A 129 3.86 -6.32 -1.05
C THR A 129 2.46 -6.81 -1.38
N SER A 130 2.37 -7.95 -2.07
CA SER A 130 1.12 -8.66 -2.33
C SER A 130 0.89 -9.86 -1.40
N ASN A 131 1.69 -10.01 -0.35
CA ASN A 131 1.61 -11.16 0.56
C ASN A 131 1.99 -10.81 2.01
N GLU A 132 1.27 -9.87 2.61
CA GLU A 132 1.34 -9.61 4.04
C GLU A 132 0.39 -10.54 4.80
N GLU A 133 -0.83 -10.67 4.32
CA GLU A 133 -1.94 -11.44 4.91
C GLU A 133 -1.85 -12.96 4.67
N GLY A 134 -0.96 -13.39 3.80
CA GLY A 134 -0.80 -14.78 3.43
C GLY A 134 0.17 -15.57 4.32
N GLU A 135 0.31 -16.86 4.02
CA GLU A 135 1.30 -17.71 4.66
C GLU A 135 2.73 -17.22 4.38
N LYS A 136 3.66 -17.50 5.31
CA LYS A 136 5.06 -17.12 5.19
C LYS A 136 5.70 -17.86 4.01
N GLU A 137 5.86 -17.15 2.90
CA GLU A 137 6.63 -17.60 1.75
C GLU A 137 7.92 -16.81 1.61
N ASP A 138 8.93 -17.40 0.96
CA ASP A 138 10.14 -16.69 0.57
C ASP A 138 9.80 -15.57 -0.45
N GLY A 139 10.26 -14.36 -0.21
CA GLY A 139 10.06 -13.26 -1.16
C GLY A 139 9.37 -12.03 -0.60
N LYS A 140 9.35 -11.89 0.71
CA LYS A 140 8.77 -10.77 1.44
C LYS A 140 9.66 -9.52 1.49
N ILE A 141 9.13 -8.48 2.11
CA ILE A 141 9.74 -7.16 2.33
C ILE A 141 11.14 -7.24 2.93
N ASP A 142 11.38 -8.16 3.91
CA ASP A 142 12.68 -8.37 4.53
C ASP A 142 13.78 -8.65 3.50
N LYS A 143 13.51 -9.47 2.49
CA LYS A 143 14.49 -9.73 1.43
C LYS A 143 14.79 -8.47 0.59
N ILE A 144 13.79 -7.64 0.31
CA ILE A 144 14.02 -6.37 -0.39
C ILE A 144 14.87 -5.44 0.47
N ILE A 145 14.61 -5.37 1.77
CA ILE A 145 15.40 -4.56 2.70
C ILE A 145 16.84 -5.05 2.76
N ASP A 146 17.07 -6.37 2.79
CA ASP A 146 18.41 -6.96 2.78
C ASP A 146 19.16 -6.61 1.49
N ASP A 147 18.50 -6.75 0.33
CA ASP A 147 19.10 -6.41 -0.97
C ASP A 147 19.44 -4.92 -1.06
N LEU A 148 18.55 -4.03 -0.61
CA LEU A 148 18.79 -2.59 -0.52
C LEU A 148 19.96 -2.27 0.40
N THR A 149 20.05 -2.93 1.55
CA THR A 149 21.13 -2.76 2.53
C THR A 149 22.48 -3.17 1.93
N GLN A 150 22.53 -4.28 1.17
CA GLN A 150 23.73 -4.72 0.47
C GLN A 150 24.17 -3.72 -0.62
N GLU A 151 23.23 -2.99 -1.21
CA GLU A 151 23.50 -1.90 -2.15
C GLU A 151 23.89 -0.58 -1.46
N GLY A 152 23.97 -0.54 -0.13
CA GLY A 152 24.27 0.65 0.64
C GLY A 152 23.11 1.66 0.71
N LYS A 153 21.90 1.20 0.48
CA LYS A 153 20.67 2.00 0.56
C LYS A 153 19.92 1.70 1.86
N PHE A 154 19.58 2.72 2.61
CA PHE A 154 18.96 2.59 3.91
C PHE A 154 17.66 3.39 3.97
N ILE A 155 16.70 2.91 4.75
CA ILE A 155 15.47 3.62 5.08
C ILE A 155 15.69 4.30 6.44
N ASP A 156 15.65 5.64 6.47
CA ASP A 156 15.86 6.41 7.71
C ASP A 156 14.59 6.52 8.55
N TYR A 157 13.43 6.62 7.89
CA TYR A 157 12.11 6.73 8.52
C TYR A 157 11.12 5.84 7.79
N CYS A 158 10.29 5.11 8.54
CA CYS A 158 9.26 4.27 7.98
C CYS A 158 7.90 4.58 8.59
N LEU A 159 6.92 4.83 7.71
CA LEU A 159 5.50 4.89 8.06
C LEU A 159 4.84 3.60 7.58
N VAL A 160 4.41 2.76 8.52
CA VAL A 160 3.61 1.57 8.22
C VAL A 160 2.14 1.99 8.16
N GLY A 161 1.49 1.72 7.02
CA GLY A 161 0.12 2.20 6.76
C GLY A 161 -0.99 1.34 7.38
N GLU A 162 -0.63 0.45 8.31
CA GLU A 162 -1.57 -0.46 8.97
C GLU A 162 -2.62 0.25 9.82
N ALA A 163 -3.81 -0.33 9.85
CA ALA A 163 -4.87 0.11 10.74
C ALA A 163 -4.49 -0.13 12.21
N SER A 164 -4.66 0.88 13.04
CA SER A 164 -4.41 0.79 14.48
C SER A 164 -5.58 1.33 15.29
N SER A 165 -5.70 0.90 16.55
CA SER A 165 -6.68 1.48 17.46
C SER A 165 -6.35 2.96 17.69
N SER A 166 -7.35 3.84 17.56
CA SER A 166 -7.21 5.27 17.88
C SER A 166 -6.95 5.54 19.38
N ASN A 167 -7.17 4.55 20.23
CA ASN A 167 -7.03 4.66 21.69
C ASN A 167 -5.74 4.03 22.22
N ILE A 168 -5.13 3.08 21.48
CA ILE A 168 -3.93 2.37 21.91
C ILE A 168 -2.96 2.31 20.75
N VAL A 169 -1.82 2.99 20.89
CA VAL A 169 -0.76 3.02 19.87
C VAL A 169 -0.13 1.64 19.71
N GLY A 170 -0.05 1.15 18.47
CA GLY A 170 0.65 -0.10 18.13
C GLY A 170 -0.18 -1.38 18.27
N LEU A 171 -1.49 -1.30 18.55
CA LEU A 171 -2.37 -2.46 18.47
C LEU A 171 -3.00 -2.56 17.06
N SER A 172 -2.74 -3.68 16.40
CA SER A 172 -3.44 -4.07 15.17
C SER A 172 -4.91 -4.41 15.48
N LEU A 173 -5.80 -4.12 14.50
CA LEU A 173 -7.24 -4.43 14.59
C LEU A 173 -7.57 -5.92 14.34
N ILE A 174 -6.63 -6.82 14.49
CA ILE A 174 -6.77 -8.26 14.20
C ILE A 174 -7.84 -8.98 15.06
N HIS A 175 -8.48 -8.30 15.99
CA HIS A 175 -9.42 -8.92 16.93
C HIS A 175 -10.77 -8.18 17.00
N ILE A 176 -11.38 -8.01 15.84
CA ILE A 176 -12.80 -7.61 15.81
C ILE A 176 -13.63 -8.76 15.27
#